data_dec97d5fe929600092c3f6c29e0884b4
#
_entry.id   dec97d5fe929600092c3f6c29e0884b4
#
_cell.length_a   1.000
_cell.length_b   1.000
_cell.length_c   1.000
_cell.angle_alpha   90.00
_cell.angle_beta   90.00
_cell.angle_gamma   90.00
#
_symmetry.space_group_name_H-M   'P 1'
#
loop_
_entity.id
_entity.type
_entity.pdbx_description
1 polymer ?
#
loop_
_entity_poly.entity_id
_entity_poly.type
_entity_poly.pdbx_seq_one_letter_code
_entity_poly.pdbx_strand_id
1 'polypeptide(L)'
;MLSGRRLDLLDPSPFDVEIEDIAHGLARVARWNGQTIGKHIFSVAQHTLLVDAIARRQTGGIDERLALAILLHDAPEFVIGDMITPFKAVIGDSYKIVEQRLQGAIHLRFGLPPTLPDDVRRIVKAADSGAAFLEATRLAGFAIDEALGFFGPRPALPEAVERDFLTPWPAETAEERFLAQFVALTKR
;
A
#
# COMPACT_ATOMS: atom_id res chain seq x y z
N MET A 1 -6.23 -18.95 3.73
CA MET A 1 -5.40 -17.90 4.38
C MET A 1 -4.93 -18.44 5.73
N LEU A 2 -3.98 -17.81 6.39
CA LEU A 2 -3.45 -18.29 7.69
C LEU A 2 -4.53 -18.33 8.79
N SER A 3 -5.47 -17.41 8.76
CA SER A 3 -6.64 -17.38 9.64
C SER A 3 -7.56 -18.61 9.49
N GLY A 4 -7.37 -19.43 8.45
CA GLY A 4 -8.27 -20.51 8.08
C GLY A 4 -9.48 -20.07 7.23
N ARG A 5 -9.66 -18.75 7.01
CA ARG A 5 -10.71 -18.22 6.13
C ARG A 5 -10.46 -18.62 4.67
N ARG A 6 -11.55 -18.71 3.91
CA ARG A 6 -11.53 -18.94 2.47
C ARG A 6 -12.15 -17.73 1.79
N LEU A 7 -11.35 -16.98 1.05
CA LEU A 7 -11.78 -15.80 0.34
C LEU A 7 -12.11 -16.17 -1.12
N ASP A 8 -13.36 -15.90 -1.53
CA ASP A 8 -13.74 -15.96 -2.93
C ASP A 8 -13.32 -14.65 -3.62
N LEU A 9 -12.45 -14.73 -4.63
CA LEU A 9 -11.97 -13.55 -5.34
C LEU A 9 -13.01 -12.98 -6.34
N LEU A 10 -13.99 -13.77 -6.75
CA LEU A 10 -15.04 -13.35 -7.66
C LEU A 10 -16.23 -12.73 -6.92
N ASP A 11 -16.47 -13.15 -5.67
CA ASP A 11 -17.53 -12.62 -4.80
C ASP A 11 -17.02 -12.52 -3.34
N PRO A 12 -16.06 -11.60 -3.06
CA PRO A 12 -15.42 -11.53 -1.76
C PRO A 12 -16.38 -11.02 -0.69
N SER A 13 -16.51 -11.78 0.40
CA SER A 13 -17.28 -11.39 1.58
C SER A 13 -16.41 -10.60 2.56
N PRO A 14 -16.90 -9.46 3.10
CA PRO A 14 -16.20 -8.75 4.18
C PRO A 14 -15.93 -9.62 5.42
N PHE A 15 -16.75 -10.64 5.67
CA PHE A 15 -16.60 -11.56 6.82
C PHE A 15 -15.44 -12.55 6.65
N ASP A 16 -14.91 -12.72 5.44
CA ASP A 16 -13.76 -13.58 5.15
C ASP A 16 -12.42 -12.84 5.14
N VAL A 17 -12.46 -11.52 5.44
CA VAL A 17 -11.28 -10.66 5.48
C VAL A 17 -10.80 -10.52 6.92
N GLU A 18 -9.53 -10.87 7.19
CA GLU A 18 -8.85 -10.67 8.47
C GLU A 18 -7.60 -9.80 8.28
N ILE A 19 -7.37 -8.86 9.21
CA ILE A 19 -6.25 -7.92 9.10
C ILE A 19 -4.89 -8.60 9.20
N GLU A 20 -4.82 -9.68 9.96
CA GLU A 20 -3.62 -10.49 10.12
C GLU A 20 -3.21 -11.15 8.80
N ASP A 21 -4.18 -11.65 8.02
CA ASP A 21 -3.91 -12.22 6.68
C ASP A 21 -3.42 -11.14 5.70
N ILE A 22 -4.04 -9.95 5.75
CA ILE A 22 -3.61 -8.79 4.95
C ILE A 22 -2.17 -8.40 5.31
N ALA A 23 -1.90 -8.16 6.58
CA ALA A 23 -0.57 -7.74 7.05
C ALA A 23 0.51 -8.77 6.68
N HIS A 24 0.22 -10.06 6.90
CA HIS A 24 1.12 -11.16 6.57
C HIS A 24 1.43 -11.20 5.07
N GLY A 25 0.39 -11.12 4.23
CA GLY A 25 0.53 -11.13 2.78
C GLY A 25 1.31 -9.92 2.28
N LEU A 26 0.88 -8.71 2.64
CA LEU A 26 1.52 -7.46 2.20
C LEU A 26 2.99 -7.35 2.63
N ALA A 27 3.36 -7.93 3.78
CA ALA A 27 4.76 -7.96 4.24
C ALA A 27 5.64 -8.91 3.39
N ARG A 28 5.04 -9.80 2.60
CA ARG A 28 5.73 -10.80 1.75
C ARG A 28 5.53 -10.59 0.25
N VAL A 29 4.68 -9.63 -0.12
CA VAL A 29 4.55 -9.18 -1.52
C VAL A 29 5.62 -8.11 -1.78
N ALA A 30 6.47 -8.38 -2.77
CA ALA A 30 7.54 -7.49 -3.16
C ALA A 30 7.05 -6.40 -4.10
N ARG A 31 7.36 -5.14 -3.80
CA ARG A 31 7.29 -4.02 -4.75
C ARG A 31 8.37 -4.17 -5.82
N TRP A 32 8.15 -3.54 -6.99
CA TRP A 32 9.13 -3.51 -8.08
C TRP A 32 9.58 -4.92 -8.55
N ASN A 33 8.68 -5.91 -8.46
CA ASN A 33 8.97 -7.32 -8.75
C ASN A 33 10.22 -7.85 -8.00
N GLY A 34 10.52 -7.30 -6.82
CA GLY A 34 11.69 -7.64 -6.02
C GLY A 34 13.01 -7.06 -6.57
N GLN A 35 12.98 -6.21 -7.60
CA GLN A 35 14.17 -5.59 -8.22
C GLN A 35 14.55 -4.31 -7.45
N THR A 36 14.78 -4.43 -6.15
CA THR A 36 15.22 -3.35 -5.29
C THR A 36 16.53 -3.69 -4.60
N ILE A 37 17.36 -2.66 -4.35
CA ILE A 37 18.58 -2.84 -3.57
C ILE A 37 18.23 -3.13 -2.09
N GLY A 38 19.13 -3.82 -1.39
CA GLY A 38 19.00 -4.13 0.03
C GLY A 38 19.03 -5.63 0.32
N LYS A 39 19.00 -5.97 1.61
CA LYS A 39 19.07 -7.36 2.06
C LYS A 39 17.71 -8.07 1.98
N HIS A 40 16.64 -7.29 2.10
CA HIS A 40 15.26 -7.78 2.11
C HIS A 40 14.50 -7.19 0.93
N ILE A 41 13.39 -7.82 0.56
CA ILE A 41 12.45 -7.23 -0.39
C ILE A 41 11.88 -5.93 0.18
N PHE A 42 11.64 -4.93 -0.67
CA PHE A 42 10.81 -3.79 -0.29
C PHE A 42 9.35 -4.20 -0.42
N SER A 43 8.69 -4.39 0.71
CA SER A 43 7.34 -4.97 0.74
C SER A 43 6.23 -3.95 0.54
N VAL A 44 5.05 -4.40 0.09
CA VAL A 44 3.84 -3.57 0.00
C VAL A 44 3.44 -3.02 1.38
N ALA A 45 3.59 -3.79 2.46
CA ALA A 45 3.34 -3.31 3.82
C ALA A 45 4.23 -2.10 4.18
N GLN A 46 5.52 -2.16 3.84
CA GLN A 46 6.46 -1.06 4.08
C GLN A 46 6.14 0.16 3.20
N HIS A 47 5.81 -0.05 1.92
CA HIS A 47 5.32 0.97 1.00
C HIS A 47 4.12 1.72 1.59
N THR A 48 3.11 0.99 2.03
CA THR A 48 1.87 1.56 2.58
C THR A 48 2.13 2.47 3.79
N LEU A 49 3.07 2.09 4.66
CA LEU A 49 3.48 2.92 5.78
C LEU A 49 4.27 4.17 5.35
N LEU A 50 5.06 4.09 4.28
CA LEU A 50 5.69 5.25 3.66
C LEU A 50 4.65 6.20 3.06
N VAL A 51 3.62 5.68 2.40
CA VAL A 51 2.49 6.47 1.86
C VAL A 51 1.78 7.23 2.98
N ASP A 52 1.51 6.60 4.14
CA ASP A 52 0.92 7.27 5.31
C ASP A 52 1.81 8.42 5.82
N ALA A 53 3.11 8.21 5.93
CA ALA A 53 4.06 9.24 6.37
C ALA A 53 4.10 10.44 5.41
N ILE A 54 4.04 10.20 4.10
CA ILE A 54 3.99 11.24 3.07
C ILE A 54 2.66 12.02 3.15
N ALA A 55 1.53 11.32 3.21
CA ALA A 55 0.20 11.96 3.28
C ALA A 55 0.07 12.87 4.50
N ARG A 56 0.49 12.41 5.68
CA ARG A 56 0.51 13.23 6.91
C ARG A 56 1.32 14.51 6.73
N ARG A 57 2.43 14.42 6.03
CA ARG A 57 3.31 15.58 5.79
C ARG A 57 2.72 16.55 4.78
N GLN A 58 2.11 16.06 3.71
CA GLN A 58 1.54 16.86 2.63
C GLN A 58 0.29 17.63 3.07
N THR A 59 -0.52 17.03 3.94
CA THR A 59 -1.81 17.62 4.39
C THR A 59 -1.71 18.36 5.71
N GLY A 60 -0.56 18.33 6.40
CA GLY A 60 -0.40 18.91 7.74
C GLY A 60 -1.07 18.11 8.85
N GLY A 61 -1.49 16.88 8.55
CA GLY A 61 -2.18 15.93 9.43
C GLY A 61 -3.37 15.31 8.72
N ILE A 62 -3.73 14.09 9.14
CA ILE A 62 -4.87 13.33 8.60
C ILE A 62 -5.69 12.78 9.77
N ASP A 63 -7.00 12.66 9.58
CA ASP A 63 -7.85 11.97 10.55
C ASP A 63 -7.67 10.43 10.48
N GLU A 64 -8.19 9.72 11.47
CA GLU A 64 -8.05 8.27 11.57
C GLU A 64 -8.68 7.54 10.38
N ARG A 65 -9.79 8.05 9.83
CA ARG A 65 -10.49 7.45 8.72
C ARG A 65 -9.71 7.57 7.40
N LEU A 66 -9.12 8.73 7.16
CA LEU A 66 -8.23 8.93 6.01
C LEU A 66 -6.95 8.09 6.17
N ALA A 67 -6.37 8.04 7.38
CA ALA A 67 -5.21 7.21 7.66
C ALA A 67 -5.50 5.72 7.44
N LEU A 68 -6.69 5.24 7.85
CA LEU A 68 -7.12 3.86 7.58
C LEU A 68 -7.32 3.59 6.08
N ALA A 69 -7.90 4.54 5.34
CA ALA A 69 -8.04 4.42 3.89
C ALA A 69 -6.67 4.34 3.18
N ILE A 70 -5.69 5.11 3.66
CA ILE A 70 -4.30 5.04 3.17
C ILE A 70 -3.67 3.69 3.53
N LEU A 71 -3.80 3.24 4.77
CA LEU A 71 -3.24 1.96 5.21
C LEU A 71 -3.77 0.76 4.40
N LEU A 72 -5.00 0.85 3.91
CA LEU A 72 -5.67 -0.22 3.18
C LEU A 72 -5.73 0.00 1.66
N HIS A 73 -5.02 1.01 1.10
CA HIS A 73 -5.18 1.37 -0.32
C HIS A 73 -4.72 0.27 -1.29
N ASP A 74 -3.66 -0.45 -0.94
CA ASP A 74 -3.12 -1.58 -1.69
C ASP A 74 -3.44 -2.93 -1.01
N ALA A 75 -4.41 -2.95 -0.07
CA ALA A 75 -4.73 -4.16 0.67
C ALA A 75 -5.08 -5.36 -0.22
N PRO A 76 -5.78 -5.25 -1.37
CA PRO A 76 -6.02 -6.38 -2.26
C PRO A 76 -4.78 -7.14 -2.68
N GLU A 77 -3.63 -6.49 -2.71
CA GLU A 77 -2.37 -7.10 -3.17
C GLU A 77 -1.89 -8.24 -2.28
N PHE A 78 -2.45 -8.41 -1.06
CA PHE A 78 -2.13 -9.54 -0.18
C PHE A 78 -2.46 -10.91 -0.81
N VAL A 79 -3.38 -10.95 -1.79
CA VAL A 79 -3.75 -12.17 -2.54
C VAL A 79 -3.48 -12.08 -4.04
N ILE A 80 -3.61 -10.87 -4.64
CA ILE A 80 -3.43 -10.71 -6.09
C ILE A 80 -2.01 -10.28 -6.48
N GLY A 81 -1.18 -9.88 -5.49
CA GLY A 81 0.19 -9.40 -5.70
C GLY A 81 0.28 -7.98 -6.23
N ASP A 82 1.46 -7.35 -6.09
CA ASP A 82 1.77 -6.06 -6.69
C ASP A 82 2.08 -6.24 -8.19
N MET A 83 1.19 -5.74 -9.02
CA MET A 83 1.36 -5.78 -10.48
C MET A 83 1.80 -4.43 -11.02
N ILE A 84 2.88 -4.42 -11.80
CA ILE A 84 3.35 -3.23 -12.48
C ILE A 84 2.33 -2.71 -13.50
N THR A 85 2.25 -1.39 -13.63
CA THR A 85 1.28 -0.71 -14.52
C THR A 85 1.28 -1.22 -15.97
N PRO A 86 2.42 -1.49 -16.62
CA PRO A 86 2.42 -2.05 -17.98
C PRO A 86 1.72 -3.41 -18.05
N PHE A 87 1.88 -4.25 -17.04
CA PHE A 87 1.24 -5.57 -17.01
C PHE A 87 -0.26 -5.47 -16.72
N LYS A 88 -0.68 -4.60 -15.80
CA LYS A 88 -2.10 -4.27 -15.59
C LYS A 88 -2.80 -3.81 -16.88
N ALA A 89 -2.10 -3.04 -17.73
CA ALA A 89 -2.65 -2.58 -19.00
C ALA A 89 -2.84 -3.73 -20.02
N VAL A 90 -2.00 -4.76 -20.00
CA VAL A 90 -2.10 -5.94 -20.89
C VAL A 90 -3.23 -6.87 -20.45
N ILE A 91 -3.37 -7.13 -19.14
CA ILE A 91 -4.44 -8.01 -18.60
C ILE A 91 -5.83 -7.37 -18.78
N GLY A 92 -5.90 -6.04 -18.72
CA GLY A 92 -7.13 -5.29 -18.97
C GLY A 92 -8.13 -5.27 -17.83
N ASP A 93 -9.41 -5.13 -18.17
CA ASP A 93 -10.46 -4.81 -17.18
C ASP A 93 -10.81 -5.96 -16.24
N SER A 94 -10.57 -7.21 -16.61
CA SER A 94 -10.86 -8.37 -15.76
C SER A 94 -10.12 -8.30 -14.42
N TYR A 95 -8.86 -7.88 -14.44
CA TYR A 95 -8.07 -7.68 -13.22
C TYR A 95 -8.66 -6.57 -12.36
N LYS A 96 -8.97 -5.41 -12.96
CA LYS A 96 -9.53 -4.26 -12.24
C LYS A 96 -10.85 -4.59 -11.53
N ILE A 97 -11.70 -5.41 -12.16
CA ILE A 97 -12.98 -5.82 -11.58
C ILE A 97 -12.74 -6.63 -10.30
N VAL A 98 -11.80 -7.59 -10.33
CA VAL A 98 -11.46 -8.40 -9.15
C VAL A 98 -10.84 -7.51 -8.07
N GLU A 99 -9.85 -6.68 -8.42
CA GLU A 99 -9.21 -5.73 -7.50
C GLU A 99 -10.23 -4.82 -6.80
N GLN A 100 -11.15 -4.22 -7.56
CA GLN A 100 -12.19 -3.33 -7.03
C GLN A 100 -13.18 -4.03 -6.10
N ARG A 101 -13.61 -5.26 -6.44
CA ARG A 101 -14.50 -6.05 -5.58
C ARG A 101 -13.83 -6.39 -4.26
N LEU A 102 -12.60 -6.85 -4.33
CA LEU A 102 -11.80 -7.18 -3.16
C LEU A 102 -11.54 -5.94 -2.29
N GLN A 103 -11.17 -4.81 -2.90
CA GLN A 103 -11.01 -3.54 -2.19
C GLN A 103 -12.31 -3.12 -1.49
N GLY A 104 -13.45 -3.23 -2.17
CA GLY A 104 -14.76 -2.92 -1.60
C GLY A 104 -15.09 -3.79 -0.38
N ALA A 105 -14.84 -5.09 -0.45
CA ALA A 105 -15.05 -6.02 0.67
C ALA A 105 -14.13 -5.68 1.86
N ILE A 106 -12.86 -5.39 1.61
CA ILE A 106 -11.89 -4.97 2.63
C ILE A 106 -12.33 -3.66 3.29
N HIS A 107 -12.71 -2.67 2.50
CA HIS A 107 -13.20 -1.39 3.03
C HIS A 107 -14.42 -1.58 3.93
N LEU A 108 -15.42 -2.33 3.48
CA LEU A 108 -16.63 -2.62 4.27
C LEU A 108 -16.28 -3.34 5.59
N ARG A 109 -15.34 -4.28 5.57
CA ARG A 109 -14.89 -5.01 6.76
C ARG A 109 -14.39 -4.07 7.84
N PHE A 110 -13.68 -3.01 7.45
CA PHE A 110 -13.04 -2.07 8.38
C PHE A 110 -13.76 -0.72 8.48
N GLY A 111 -15.03 -0.65 8.09
CA GLY A 111 -15.88 0.53 8.30
C GLY A 111 -15.62 1.69 7.35
N LEU A 112 -14.97 1.44 6.21
CA LEU A 112 -14.81 2.40 5.13
C LEU A 112 -15.91 2.22 4.07
N PRO A 113 -16.25 3.26 3.28
CA PRO A 113 -17.14 3.08 2.13
C PRO A 113 -16.46 2.19 1.08
N PRO A 114 -17.20 1.31 0.37
CA PRO A 114 -16.63 0.39 -0.62
C PRO A 114 -15.87 1.14 -1.72
N THR A 115 -16.30 2.34 -2.07
CA THR A 115 -15.59 3.28 -2.95
C THR A 115 -15.30 4.55 -2.18
N LEU A 116 -14.02 4.93 -2.11
CA LEU A 116 -13.61 6.16 -1.42
C LEU A 116 -14.08 7.41 -2.18
N PRO A 117 -14.40 8.51 -1.47
CA PRO A 117 -14.64 9.82 -2.08
C PRO A 117 -13.48 10.29 -2.96
N ASP A 118 -13.77 11.12 -3.95
CA ASP A 118 -12.78 11.56 -4.93
C ASP A 118 -11.64 12.39 -4.33
N ASP A 119 -11.93 13.19 -3.32
CA ASP A 119 -10.94 13.97 -2.58
C ASP A 119 -9.99 13.06 -1.80
N VAL A 120 -10.51 12.04 -1.13
CA VAL A 120 -9.71 11.02 -0.44
C VAL A 120 -8.82 10.26 -1.44
N ARG A 121 -9.40 9.80 -2.56
CA ARG A 121 -8.64 9.10 -3.61
C ARG A 121 -7.50 9.95 -4.17
N ARG A 122 -7.71 11.26 -4.34
CA ARG A 122 -6.64 12.18 -4.79
C ARG A 122 -5.51 12.29 -3.78
N ILE A 123 -5.81 12.37 -2.49
CA ILE A 123 -4.79 12.41 -1.44
C ILE A 123 -3.98 11.12 -1.43
N VAL A 124 -4.66 9.96 -1.41
CA VAL A 124 -4.01 8.64 -1.47
C VAL A 124 -3.10 8.55 -2.70
N LYS A 125 -3.63 8.89 -3.88
CA LYS A 125 -2.87 8.79 -5.14
C LYS A 125 -1.66 9.73 -5.19
N ALA A 126 -1.77 10.93 -4.64
CA ALA A 126 -0.65 11.87 -4.58
C ALA A 126 0.46 11.36 -3.64
N ALA A 127 0.11 10.79 -2.50
CA ALA A 127 1.05 10.22 -1.55
C ALA A 127 1.70 8.93 -2.09
N ASP A 128 0.92 8.03 -2.72
CA ASP A 128 1.39 6.83 -3.40
C ASP A 128 2.40 7.18 -4.52
N SER A 129 2.07 8.14 -5.39
CA SER A 129 3.01 8.60 -6.43
C SER A 129 4.30 9.18 -5.83
N GLY A 130 4.21 9.90 -4.70
CA GLY A 130 5.38 10.38 -3.98
C GLY A 130 6.23 9.23 -3.41
N ALA A 131 5.61 8.20 -2.84
CA ALA A 131 6.31 7.00 -2.38
C ALA A 131 7.01 6.30 -3.54
N ALA A 132 6.31 6.08 -4.65
CA ALA A 132 6.88 5.48 -5.86
C ALA A 132 8.08 6.28 -6.41
N PHE A 133 8.06 7.63 -6.34
CA PHE A 133 9.22 8.46 -6.70
C PHE A 133 10.44 8.14 -5.84
N LEU A 134 10.26 8.09 -4.51
CA LEU A 134 11.35 7.80 -3.58
C LEU A 134 11.88 6.37 -3.76
N GLU A 135 10.99 5.41 -3.89
CA GLU A 135 11.34 4.00 -4.14
C GLU A 135 12.12 3.84 -5.44
N ALA A 136 11.63 4.42 -6.54
CA ALA A 136 12.27 4.37 -7.85
C ALA A 136 13.71 4.90 -7.79
N THR A 137 13.89 6.08 -7.20
CA THR A 137 15.18 6.77 -7.18
C THR A 137 16.16 6.23 -6.14
N ARG A 138 15.66 5.65 -5.04
CA ARG A 138 16.49 5.18 -3.93
C ARG A 138 16.73 3.68 -3.94
N LEU A 139 15.79 2.90 -4.48
CA LEU A 139 15.82 1.44 -4.39
C LEU A 139 15.84 0.74 -5.76
N ALA A 140 15.15 1.28 -6.77
CA ALA A 140 14.97 0.62 -8.07
C ALA A 140 15.86 1.14 -9.20
N GLY A 141 16.79 2.07 -8.90
CA GLY A 141 17.83 2.50 -9.86
C GLY A 141 17.38 3.52 -10.91
N PHE A 142 16.24 4.17 -10.77
CA PHE A 142 15.77 5.22 -11.68
C PHE A 142 16.58 6.50 -11.51
N ALA A 143 16.82 7.21 -12.63
CA ALA A 143 17.31 8.57 -12.59
C ALA A 143 16.22 9.53 -12.09
N ILE A 144 16.62 10.66 -11.50
CA ILE A 144 15.67 11.63 -10.91
C ILE A 144 14.74 12.22 -11.96
N ASP A 145 15.25 12.57 -13.11
CA ASP A 145 14.49 13.12 -14.26
C ASP A 145 13.49 12.11 -14.82
N GLU A 146 13.87 10.84 -14.91
CA GLU A 146 13.00 9.75 -15.28
C GLU A 146 11.86 9.56 -14.27
N ALA A 147 12.18 9.51 -12.97
CA ALA A 147 11.19 9.38 -11.91
C ALA A 147 10.22 10.58 -11.86
N LEU A 148 10.71 11.80 -12.11
CA LEU A 148 9.87 13.00 -12.27
C LEU A 148 8.84 12.85 -13.38
N GLY A 149 9.22 12.24 -14.49
CA GLY A 149 8.33 12.01 -15.64
C GLY A 149 7.20 11.00 -15.32
N PHE A 150 7.48 9.97 -14.52
CA PHE A 150 6.51 8.91 -14.22
C PHE A 150 5.65 9.19 -12.99
N PHE A 151 6.23 9.75 -11.94
CA PHE A 151 5.61 9.82 -10.60
C PHE A 151 5.34 11.25 -10.13
N GLY A 152 5.80 12.25 -10.87
CA GLY A 152 5.68 13.66 -10.46
C GLY A 152 6.76 14.09 -9.45
N PRO A 153 6.54 15.20 -8.73
CA PRO A 153 7.58 15.82 -7.91
C PRO A 153 7.93 14.97 -6.67
N ARG A 154 9.21 15.06 -6.27
CA ARG A 154 9.69 14.45 -5.05
C ARG A 154 8.93 14.99 -3.82
N PRO A 155 8.39 14.13 -2.95
CA PRO A 155 7.77 14.55 -1.70
C PRO A 155 8.83 15.05 -0.71
N ALA A 156 8.44 16.01 0.13
CA ALA A 156 9.30 16.52 1.20
C ALA A 156 9.14 15.65 2.45
N LEU A 157 10.14 14.83 2.75
CA LEU A 157 10.25 14.06 4.00
C LEU A 157 11.53 14.44 4.76
N PRO A 158 11.50 14.40 6.11
CA PRO A 158 12.74 14.48 6.91
C PRO A 158 13.68 13.33 6.54
N GLU A 159 14.97 13.62 6.45
CA GLU A 159 15.99 12.64 6.05
C GLU A 159 15.99 11.36 6.92
N ALA A 160 15.75 11.50 8.22
CA ALA A 160 15.66 10.36 9.13
C ALA A 160 14.47 9.45 8.81
N VAL A 161 13.32 10.03 8.47
CA VAL A 161 12.11 9.29 8.07
C VAL A 161 12.35 8.60 6.73
N GLU A 162 12.89 9.33 5.74
CA GLU A 162 13.22 8.77 4.44
C GLU A 162 14.18 7.58 4.57
N ARG A 163 15.22 7.70 5.41
CA ARG A 163 16.19 6.63 5.65
C ARG A 163 15.56 5.39 6.29
N ASP A 164 14.71 5.55 7.30
CA ASP A 164 14.01 4.43 7.94
C ASP A 164 13.12 3.69 6.94
N PHE A 165 12.25 4.42 6.23
CA PHE A 165 11.31 3.82 5.30
C PHE A 165 11.93 3.28 4.01
N LEU A 166 13.08 3.79 3.57
CA LEU A 166 13.76 3.32 2.36
C LEU A 166 14.93 2.35 2.65
N THR A 167 14.99 1.82 3.85
CA THR A 167 15.81 0.65 4.18
C THR A 167 14.87 -0.56 4.23
N PRO A 168 14.94 -1.51 3.27
CA PRO A 168 14.02 -2.65 3.24
C PRO A 168 14.07 -3.46 4.53
N TRP A 169 12.90 -3.65 5.16
CA TRP A 169 12.77 -4.34 6.44
C TRP A 169 12.60 -5.86 6.26
N PRO A 170 12.98 -6.68 7.27
CA PRO A 170 12.50 -8.05 7.36
C PRO A 170 10.96 -8.11 7.29
N ALA A 171 10.41 -9.18 6.70
CA ALA A 171 8.97 -9.34 6.55
C ALA A 171 8.22 -9.26 7.89
N GLU A 172 8.79 -9.85 8.94
CA GLU A 172 8.22 -9.83 10.29
C GLU A 172 8.13 -8.40 10.83
N THR A 173 9.16 -7.58 10.62
CA THR A 173 9.16 -6.16 11.03
C THR A 173 8.12 -5.35 10.25
N ALA A 174 7.98 -5.59 8.95
CA ALA A 174 6.97 -4.92 8.12
C ALA A 174 5.55 -5.29 8.57
N GLU A 175 5.30 -6.57 8.85
CA GLU A 175 4.03 -7.10 9.37
C GLU A 175 3.67 -6.48 10.73
N GLU A 176 4.61 -6.51 11.68
CA GLU A 176 4.43 -5.94 13.02
C GLU A 176 4.11 -4.43 12.98
N ARG A 177 4.86 -3.66 12.18
CA ARG A 177 4.64 -2.21 12.02
C ARG A 177 3.29 -1.90 11.37
N PHE A 178 2.90 -2.69 10.36
CA PHE A 178 1.60 -2.55 9.71
C PHE A 178 0.44 -2.82 10.69
N LEU A 179 0.51 -3.91 11.45
CA LEU A 179 -0.48 -4.25 12.49
C LEU A 179 -0.52 -3.21 13.59
N ALA A 180 0.65 -2.72 14.04
CA ALA A 180 0.71 -1.67 15.06
C ALA A 180 0.02 -0.38 14.59
N GLN A 181 0.21 0.02 13.33
CA GLN A 181 -0.47 1.17 12.74
C GLN A 181 -1.98 0.94 12.66
N PHE A 182 -2.43 -0.24 12.20
CA PHE A 182 -3.85 -0.57 12.15
C PHE A 182 -4.50 -0.51 13.54
N VAL A 183 -3.86 -1.11 14.54
CA VAL A 183 -4.34 -1.09 15.93
C VAL A 183 -4.43 0.34 16.48
N ALA A 184 -3.45 1.19 16.17
CA ALA A 184 -3.46 2.59 16.59
C ALA A 184 -4.63 3.38 16.00
N LEU A 185 -5.05 3.05 14.75
CA LEU A 185 -6.15 3.71 14.04
C LEU A 185 -7.54 3.17 14.41
N THR A 186 -7.63 1.97 15.01
CA THR A 186 -8.90 1.29 15.27
C THR A 186 -9.22 1.12 16.76
N LYS A 187 -8.28 1.45 17.65
CA LYS A 187 -8.55 1.49 19.10
C LYS A 187 -9.47 2.68 19.40
N ARG A 188 -10.73 2.39 19.72
CA ARG A 188 -11.65 3.30 20.41
C ARG A 188 -11.62 3.06 21.90
#